data_ac21ba2b4ad2bfe06bd13175337a220a
#
_entry.id   ac21ba2b4ad2bfe06bd13175337a220a
#
_cell.length_a   1.000
_cell.length_b   1.000
_cell.length_c   1.000
_cell.angle_alpha   90.00
_cell.angle_beta   90.00
_cell.angle_gamma   90.00
#
_symmetry.space_group_name_H-M   'P 1'
#
loop_
_entity.id
_entity.type
_entity.pdbx_description
1 polymer ?
#
loop_
_entity_poly.entity_id
_entity_poly.type
_entity_poly.pdbx_seq_one_letter_code
_entity_poly.pdbx_strand_id
1 'polypeptide(L)'
;MQRCKPFLCALASLVLPLCLCFAPALAKAPLTVTVLDVGQGDSIFVGFPNGQDMLVDAGDQAAGPTVVQYLRSRGVTRIDILVASHPHADHIGGVSRILGVFPVGRVWDSGYVHGSRVQEDFLRTIKAKGIRYGKPKAGFSQQVGEATVQVLAPPAKPLSGTDSDANNSSIVLRITYGAVSFLLPGDMESGERATVAKWPRSTVLKVAHHGSRNGTDLAFAKAVSPEYAVISYATGNPYGHPHRETITALQSAGAKVLGTATDGTVVFTTDGKSISYTTSHTAAATPNAARQATGESTGPAASAATDETYYIGNKHSKVFHRPSCHTLPSAKNQVIFRTRDEAVVQGYRPCKNCNP
;
A
#
# COMPACT_ATOMS: atom_id res chain seq x y z
N MET A 1 -90.95 45.17 12.93
CA MET A 1 -90.25 44.13 13.68
C MET A 1 -89.62 43.14 12.70
N GLN A 2 -88.33 43.40 12.26
CA GLN A 2 -87.61 42.56 11.34
C GLN A 2 -86.49 41.87 12.15
N ARG A 3 -86.47 40.53 12.13
CA ARG A 3 -85.48 39.68 12.82
C ARG A 3 -84.25 39.49 11.93
N CYS A 4 -83.11 39.98 12.37
CA CYS A 4 -81.80 39.63 11.77
C CYS A 4 -81.43 38.22 12.13
N LYS A 5 -81.03 37.45 11.12
CA LYS A 5 -80.39 36.11 11.29
C LYS A 5 -78.87 36.28 11.34
N PRO A 6 -78.10 35.56 12.20
CA PRO A 6 -76.70 35.63 12.21
C PRO A 6 -76.10 34.69 11.09
N PHE A 7 -75.14 35.25 10.33
CA PHE A 7 -74.26 34.52 9.38
C PHE A 7 -73.14 33.81 10.18
N LEU A 8 -73.14 32.52 10.10
CA LEU A 8 -72.02 31.72 10.62
C LEU A 8 -70.89 31.69 9.56
N CYS A 9 -69.78 32.38 9.81
CA CYS A 9 -68.55 32.23 9.00
C CYS A 9 -67.79 30.96 9.46
N ALA A 10 -67.78 29.93 8.60
CA ALA A 10 -66.93 28.75 8.77
C ALA A 10 -65.52 29.09 8.31
N LEU A 11 -64.57 29.20 9.22
CA LEU A 11 -63.13 29.24 8.90
C LEU A 11 -62.67 27.82 8.50
N ALA A 12 -62.45 27.58 7.22
CA ALA A 12 -61.77 26.38 6.76
C ALA A 12 -60.25 26.56 6.96
N SER A 13 -59.70 25.88 7.97
CA SER A 13 -58.26 25.81 8.19
C SER A 13 -57.62 24.90 7.14
N LEU A 14 -56.91 25.51 6.18
CA LEU A 14 -56.11 24.80 5.14
C LEU A 14 -54.84 24.30 5.79
N VAL A 15 -54.78 23.02 6.21
CA VAL A 15 -53.57 22.36 6.66
C VAL A 15 -52.76 21.95 5.42
N LEU A 16 -51.72 22.72 5.11
CA LEU A 16 -50.78 22.41 4.03
C LEU A 16 -49.81 21.31 4.54
N PRO A 17 -49.77 20.13 3.92
CA PRO A 17 -48.80 19.10 4.31
C PRO A 17 -47.39 19.56 3.94
N LEU A 18 -46.56 19.77 4.94
CA LEU A 18 -45.11 20.06 4.78
C LEU A 18 -44.43 18.76 4.33
N CYS A 19 -44.28 18.58 2.99
CA CYS A 19 -43.51 17.50 2.42
C CYS A 19 -42.02 17.76 2.71
N LEU A 20 -41.50 17.17 3.79
CA LEU A 20 -40.08 17.11 4.07
C LEU A 20 -39.43 16.20 3.00
N CYS A 21 -38.96 16.80 1.91
CA CYS A 21 -38.07 16.12 0.97
C CYS A 21 -36.76 15.83 1.67
N PHE A 22 -36.60 14.62 2.21
CA PHE A 22 -35.30 14.08 2.57
C PHE A 22 -34.50 13.91 1.26
N ALA A 23 -33.68 14.86 0.91
CA ALA A 23 -32.65 14.64 -0.11
C ALA A 23 -31.75 13.51 0.40
N PRO A 24 -31.52 12.44 -0.37
CA PRO A 24 -30.57 11.41 0.02
C PRO A 24 -29.22 12.10 0.20
N ALA A 25 -28.60 11.95 1.38
CA ALA A 25 -27.25 12.40 1.62
C ALA A 25 -26.38 11.72 0.55
N LEU A 26 -25.81 12.49 -0.37
CA LEU A 26 -24.82 11.96 -1.32
C LEU A 26 -23.74 11.23 -0.51
N ALA A 27 -23.58 9.94 -0.75
CA ALA A 27 -22.55 9.17 -0.14
C ALA A 27 -21.19 9.82 -0.48
N LYS A 28 -20.41 10.18 0.54
CA LYS A 28 -19.09 10.76 0.33
C LYS A 28 -18.23 9.79 -0.48
N ALA A 29 -17.47 10.33 -1.44
CA ALA A 29 -16.49 9.54 -2.14
C ALA A 29 -15.49 8.94 -1.12
N PRO A 30 -15.09 7.68 -1.26
CA PRO A 30 -14.15 7.05 -0.34
C PRO A 30 -12.73 7.59 -0.55
N LEU A 31 -11.90 7.51 0.50
CA LEU A 31 -10.46 7.58 0.34
C LEU A 31 -9.97 6.26 -0.28
N THR A 32 -9.17 6.34 -1.33
CA THR A 32 -8.50 5.18 -1.94
C THR A 32 -7.00 5.30 -1.80
N VAL A 33 -6.33 4.21 -1.40
CA VAL A 33 -4.86 4.12 -1.37
C VAL A 33 -4.46 2.88 -2.14
N THR A 34 -3.70 3.07 -3.20
CA THR A 34 -3.25 1.98 -4.07
C THR A 34 -1.74 1.83 -4.00
N VAL A 35 -1.27 0.64 -3.65
CA VAL A 35 0.13 0.25 -3.80
C VAL A 35 0.24 -0.47 -5.14
N LEU A 36 0.87 0.19 -6.12
CA LEU A 36 0.99 -0.35 -7.48
C LEU A 36 2.06 -1.44 -7.54
N ASP A 37 1.79 -2.47 -8.33
CA ASP A 37 2.83 -3.39 -8.76
C ASP A 37 3.67 -2.71 -9.85
N VAL A 38 4.84 -2.24 -9.46
CA VAL A 38 5.84 -1.60 -10.31
C VAL A 38 7.12 -2.42 -10.40
N GLY A 39 7.05 -3.69 -9.96
CA GLY A 39 8.24 -4.52 -9.76
C GLY A 39 9.01 -4.11 -8.51
N GLN A 40 10.35 -3.98 -8.62
CA GLN A 40 11.17 -3.49 -7.52
C GLN A 40 11.06 -1.97 -7.45
N GLY A 41 10.60 -1.44 -6.30
CA GLY A 41 10.41 -0.01 -6.08
C GLY A 41 9.02 0.32 -5.53
N ASP A 42 8.74 1.60 -5.32
CA ASP A 42 7.47 2.09 -4.81
C ASP A 42 6.75 3.01 -5.79
N SER A 43 5.44 2.83 -5.87
CA SER A 43 4.52 3.82 -6.41
C SER A 43 3.18 3.66 -5.72
N ILE A 44 2.74 4.72 -5.04
CA ILE A 44 1.51 4.68 -4.24
C ILE A 44 0.62 5.85 -4.66
N PHE A 45 -0.57 5.52 -5.16
CA PHE A 45 -1.59 6.51 -5.51
C PHE A 45 -2.60 6.68 -4.38
N VAL A 46 -2.93 7.92 -4.06
CA VAL A 46 -3.95 8.28 -3.07
C VAL A 46 -4.99 9.19 -3.72
N GLY A 47 -6.22 8.68 -3.88
CA GLY A 47 -7.38 9.46 -4.29
C GLY A 47 -8.17 9.92 -3.08
N PHE A 48 -8.24 11.24 -2.83
CA PHE A 48 -8.93 11.79 -1.67
C PHE A 48 -10.41 12.02 -1.94
N PRO A 49 -11.27 11.97 -0.89
CA PRO A 49 -12.72 12.15 -1.03
C PRO A 49 -13.15 13.50 -1.65
N ASN A 50 -12.30 14.51 -1.60
CA ASN A 50 -12.53 15.84 -2.16
C ASN A 50 -12.08 15.97 -3.64
N GLY A 51 -11.68 14.86 -4.28
CA GLY A 51 -11.23 14.82 -5.67
C GLY A 51 -9.79 15.28 -5.90
N GLN A 52 -9.01 15.54 -4.85
CA GLN A 52 -7.58 15.76 -4.97
C GLN A 52 -6.82 14.43 -5.05
N ASP A 53 -5.70 14.44 -5.76
CA ASP A 53 -4.86 13.26 -5.99
C ASP A 53 -3.43 13.48 -5.49
N MET A 54 -2.89 12.45 -4.83
CA MET A 54 -1.49 12.39 -4.43
C MET A 54 -0.84 11.16 -5.05
N LEU A 55 0.37 11.32 -5.54
CA LEU A 55 1.25 10.21 -5.95
C LEU A 55 2.50 10.24 -5.09
N VAL A 56 2.79 9.15 -4.40
CA VAL A 56 4.03 8.94 -3.65
C VAL A 56 4.89 7.98 -4.44
N ASP A 57 6.02 8.45 -4.92
CA ASP A 57 6.96 7.75 -5.78
C ASP A 57 6.34 7.25 -7.12
N ALA A 58 7.16 6.79 -8.04
CA ALA A 58 6.72 6.38 -9.37
C ALA A 58 7.51 5.16 -9.91
N GLY A 59 8.13 4.40 -9.01
CA GLY A 59 8.96 3.27 -9.37
C GLY A 59 10.26 3.68 -10.10
N ASP A 60 10.90 2.71 -10.70
CA ASP A 60 12.04 2.95 -11.58
C ASP A 60 11.61 3.59 -12.91
N GLN A 61 12.57 3.88 -13.79
CA GLN A 61 12.30 4.49 -15.09
C GLN A 61 11.39 3.61 -15.97
N ALA A 62 11.53 2.29 -15.90
CA ALA A 62 10.74 1.34 -16.68
C ALA A 62 9.30 1.24 -16.18
N ALA A 63 9.06 1.51 -14.90
CA ALA A 63 7.72 1.52 -14.29
C ALA A 63 6.87 2.74 -14.69
N GLY A 64 7.50 3.83 -15.12
CA GLY A 64 6.81 5.08 -15.46
C GLY A 64 5.59 4.92 -16.38
N PRO A 65 5.66 4.17 -17.50
CA PRO A 65 4.50 3.88 -18.36
C PRO A 65 3.34 3.18 -17.62
N THR A 66 3.63 2.20 -16.78
CA THR A 66 2.64 1.46 -15.97
C THR A 66 1.91 2.40 -15.03
N VAL A 67 2.64 3.26 -14.31
CA VAL A 67 2.05 4.26 -13.41
C VAL A 67 1.16 5.24 -14.19
N VAL A 68 1.61 5.75 -15.35
CA VAL A 68 0.80 6.62 -16.23
C VAL A 68 -0.48 5.92 -16.66
N GLN A 69 -0.39 4.67 -17.09
CA GLN A 69 -1.55 3.89 -17.52
C GLN A 69 -2.55 3.72 -16.37
N TYR A 70 -2.07 3.38 -15.18
CA TYR A 70 -2.92 3.26 -14.01
C TYR A 70 -3.63 4.58 -13.67
N LEU A 71 -2.90 5.69 -13.57
CA LEU A 71 -3.49 7.00 -13.28
C LEU A 71 -4.56 7.39 -14.29
N ARG A 72 -4.32 7.17 -15.59
CA ARG A 72 -5.32 7.41 -16.65
C ARG A 72 -6.55 6.52 -16.49
N SER A 73 -6.38 5.25 -16.16
CA SER A 73 -7.51 4.33 -15.93
C SER A 73 -8.38 4.74 -14.73
N ARG A 74 -7.80 5.51 -13.79
CA ARG A 74 -8.52 6.09 -12.66
C ARG A 74 -9.13 7.48 -12.96
N GLY A 75 -9.00 7.97 -14.19
CA GLY A 75 -9.52 9.27 -14.59
C GLY A 75 -8.70 10.46 -14.08
N VAL A 76 -7.48 10.22 -13.59
CA VAL A 76 -6.59 11.29 -13.10
C VAL A 76 -6.22 12.20 -14.27
N THR A 77 -6.51 13.49 -14.14
CA THR A 77 -6.14 14.52 -15.10
C THR A 77 -5.05 15.45 -14.59
N ARG A 78 -4.81 15.45 -13.27
CA ARG A 78 -3.84 16.26 -12.57
C ARG A 78 -3.39 15.53 -11.29
N ILE A 79 -2.17 15.76 -10.86
CA ILE A 79 -1.65 15.33 -9.55
C ILE A 79 -1.49 16.58 -8.69
N ASP A 80 -2.23 16.67 -7.58
CA ASP A 80 -2.15 17.85 -6.71
C ASP A 80 -0.86 17.86 -5.89
N ILE A 81 -0.45 16.67 -5.41
CA ILE A 81 0.77 16.49 -4.62
C ILE A 81 1.54 15.29 -5.17
N LEU A 82 2.74 15.52 -5.66
CA LEU A 82 3.71 14.47 -5.96
C LEU A 82 4.74 14.42 -4.83
N VAL A 83 4.96 13.26 -4.25
CA VAL A 83 5.94 13.04 -3.19
C VAL A 83 7.07 12.18 -3.74
N ALA A 84 8.29 12.67 -3.66
CA ALA A 84 9.52 11.91 -3.84
C ALA A 84 10.03 11.55 -2.43
N SER A 85 9.78 10.31 -2.00
CA SER A 85 10.12 9.89 -0.64
C SER A 85 11.60 10.05 -0.35
N HIS A 86 12.44 9.56 -1.24
CA HIS A 86 13.90 9.71 -1.22
C HIS A 86 14.47 9.52 -2.64
N PRO A 87 15.78 9.84 -2.88
CA PRO A 87 16.29 10.02 -4.25
C PRO A 87 16.74 8.75 -4.98
N HIS A 88 16.43 7.55 -4.52
CA HIS A 88 16.79 6.33 -5.24
C HIS A 88 15.96 6.14 -6.51
N ALA A 89 16.57 5.48 -7.52
CA ALA A 89 15.99 5.35 -8.84
C ALA A 89 14.71 4.52 -8.88
N ASP A 90 14.57 3.54 -8.01
CA ASP A 90 13.38 2.69 -7.86
C ASP A 90 12.20 3.40 -7.15
N HIS A 91 12.37 4.67 -6.79
CA HIS A 91 11.34 5.57 -6.26
C HIS A 91 11.07 6.75 -7.21
N ILE A 92 12.13 7.44 -7.67
CA ILE A 92 11.96 8.65 -8.49
C ILE A 92 12.23 8.43 -9.98
N GLY A 93 12.59 7.24 -10.41
CA GLY A 93 12.96 6.95 -11.82
C GLY A 93 11.82 7.22 -12.79
N GLY A 94 10.60 6.84 -12.43
CA GLY A 94 9.40 7.06 -13.23
C GLY A 94 8.88 8.51 -13.20
N VAL A 95 9.33 9.35 -12.26
CA VAL A 95 8.75 10.68 -12.02
C VAL A 95 8.86 11.60 -13.23
N SER A 96 9.98 11.55 -13.97
CA SER A 96 10.12 12.36 -15.18
C SER A 96 9.04 12.05 -16.23
N ARG A 97 8.62 10.79 -16.34
CA ARG A 97 7.49 10.38 -17.19
C ARG A 97 6.18 10.95 -16.69
N ILE A 98 5.94 10.92 -15.39
CA ILE A 98 4.75 11.49 -14.75
C ILE A 98 4.66 12.99 -15.01
N LEU A 99 5.74 13.72 -14.76
CA LEU A 99 5.84 15.17 -15.00
C LEU A 99 5.67 15.54 -16.48
N GLY A 100 5.99 14.62 -17.40
CA GLY A 100 5.78 14.81 -18.84
C GLY A 100 4.32 14.67 -19.29
N VAL A 101 3.49 13.97 -18.50
CA VAL A 101 2.11 13.60 -18.88
C VAL A 101 1.05 14.37 -18.09
N PHE A 102 1.27 14.60 -16.81
CA PHE A 102 0.30 15.21 -15.91
C PHE A 102 0.74 16.59 -15.44
N PRO A 103 -0.17 17.58 -15.36
CA PRO A 103 0.04 18.76 -14.56
C PRO A 103 0.23 18.37 -13.08
N VAL A 104 1.25 18.91 -12.42
CA VAL A 104 1.53 18.66 -11.00
C VAL A 104 1.42 19.99 -10.23
N GLY A 105 0.62 19.98 -9.17
CA GLY A 105 0.37 21.18 -8.36
C GLY A 105 1.54 21.55 -7.49
N ARG A 106 2.14 20.59 -6.83
CA ARG A 106 3.35 20.74 -5.99
C ARG A 106 4.11 19.43 -5.89
N VAL A 107 5.40 19.56 -5.58
CA VAL A 107 6.28 18.42 -5.27
C VAL A 107 6.77 18.58 -3.84
N TRP A 108 6.71 17.47 -3.10
CA TRP A 108 7.43 17.26 -1.85
C TRP A 108 8.61 16.35 -2.09
N ASP A 109 9.78 16.74 -1.64
CA ASP A 109 11.03 16.00 -1.78
C ASP A 109 11.74 15.94 -0.43
N SER A 110 12.42 14.83 -0.15
CA SER A 110 13.21 14.68 1.08
C SER A 110 14.26 15.78 1.26
N GLY A 111 14.77 16.30 0.14
CA GLY A 111 15.82 17.33 0.11
C GLY A 111 17.22 16.76 0.32
N TYR A 112 17.38 15.43 0.38
CA TYR A 112 18.70 14.79 0.39
C TYR A 112 19.34 14.90 -0.98
N VAL A 113 20.63 15.27 -1.02
CA VAL A 113 21.40 15.40 -2.26
C VAL A 113 22.14 14.10 -2.50
N HIS A 114 21.64 13.29 -3.42
CA HIS A 114 22.25 12.01 -3.80
C HIS A 114 23.25 12.17 -4.96
N GLY A 115 23.05 13.19 -5.82
CA GLY A 115 23.93 13.47 -6.96
C GLY A 115 23.78 12.48 -8.13
N SER A 116 22.72 11.68 -8.15
CA SER A 116 22.44 10.80 -9.29
C SER A 116 21.81 11.59 -10.44
N ARG A 117 22.08 11.13 -11.68
CA ARG A 117 21.49 11.73 -12.88
C ARG A 117 19.96 11.74 -12.83
N VAL A 118 19.36 10.69 -12.26
CA VAL A 118 17.90 10.60 -12.10
C VAL A 118 17.38 11.75 -11.23
N GLN A 119 18.05 12.03 -10.10
CA GLN A 119 17.68 13.16 -9.23
C GLN A 119 17.91 14.51 -9.90
N GLU A 120 19.03 14.67 -10.62
CA GLU A 120 19.30 15.91 -11.34
C GLU A 120 18.23 16.21 -12.40
N ASP A 121 17.85 15.21 -13.20
CA ASP A 121 16.83 15.34 -14.24
C ASP A 121 15.45 15.63 -13.63
N PHE A 122 15.11 15.00 -12.50
CA PHE A 122 13.91 15.28 -11.72
C PHE A 122 13.87 16.74 -11.27
N LEU A 123 14.91 17.23 -10.59
CA LEU A 123 14.97 18.61 -10.07
C LEU A 123 14.99 19.64 -11.20
N ARG A 124 15.71 19.36 -12.30
CA ARG A 124 15.73 20.20 -13.49
C ARG A 124 14.35 20.33 -14.11
N THR A 125 13.60 19.23 -14.20
CA THR A 125 12.24 19.21 -14.74
C THR A 125 11.28 20.04 -13.89
N ILE A 126 11.34 19.90 -12.55
CA ILE A 126 10.53 20.72 -11.63
C ILE A 126 10.80 22.21 -11.84
N LYS A 127 12.09 22.58 -11.89
CA LYS A 127 12.51 23.98 -12.09
C LYS A 127 12.03 24.52 -13.45
N ALA A 128 12.23 23.76 -14.53
CA ALA A 128 11.83 24.18 -15.88
C ALA A 128 10.31 24.37 -16.02
N LYS A 129 9.51 23.58 -15.29
CA LYS A 129 8.04 23.67 -15.31
C LYS A 129 7.48 24.67 -14.26
N GLY A 130 8.31 25.27 -13.44
CA GLY A 130 7.88 26.18 -12.38
C GLY A 130 6.98 25.56 -11.34
N ILE A 131 7.13 24.23 -11.07
CA ILE A 131 6.29 23.49 -10.14
C ILE A 131 6.67 23.91 -8.70
N ARG A 132 5.68 24.16 -7.86
CA ARG A 132 5.91 24.44 -6.42
C ARG A 132 6.66 23.27 -5.79
N TYR A 133 7.78 23.59 -5.12
CA TYR A 133 8.67 22.59 -4.54
C TYR A 133 8.81 22.84 -3.03
N GLY A 134 8.73 21.79 -2.24
CA GLY A 134 8.85 21.84 -0.80
C GLY A 134 9.62 20.64 -0.24
N LYS A 135 10.25 20.86 0.92
CA LYS A 135 11.00 19.83 1.68
C LYS A 135 10.38 19.68 3.06
N PRO A 136 9.19 19.06 3.16
CA PRO A 136 8.53 18.89 4.44
C PRO A 136 9.37 18.05 5.38
N LYS A 137 9.30 18.33 6.68
CA LYS A 137 10.04 17.64 7.74
C LYS A 137 9.09 17.17 8.83
N ALA A 138 9.59 16.35 9.73
CA ALA A 138 8.85 15.87 10.90
C ALA A 138 8.10 17.02 11.60
N GLY A 139 6.82 16.78 11.87
CA GLY A 139 5.90 17.77 12.45
C GLY A 139 5.07 18.56 11.42
N PHE A 140 5.42 18.51 10.12
CA PHE A 140 4.55 19.11 9.09
C PHE A 140 3.25 18.33 8.97
N SER A 141 2.13 19.05 8.81
CA SER A 141 0.80 18.48 8.64
C SER A 141 -0.01 19.32 7.65
N GLN A 142 -0.76 18.65 6.78
CA GLN A 142 -1.66 19.28 5.83
C GLN A 142 -3.00 18.57 5.79
N GLN A 143 -4.08 19.34 5.82
CA GLN A 143 -5.43 18.83 5.51
C GLN A 143 -5.62 18.72 4.00
N VAL A 144 -6.17 17.59 3.56
CA VAL A 144 -6.58 17.33 2.18
C VAL A 144 -8.03 16.84 2.24
N GLY A 145 -8.96 17.76 2.04
CA GLY A 145 -10.36 17.54 2.40
C GLY A 145 -10.50 17.21 3.89
N GLU A 146 -11.13 16.08 4.19
CA GLU A 146 -11.31 15.57 5.56
C GLU A 146 -10.15 14.68 6.04
N ALA A 147 -9.23 14.33 5.15
CA ALA A 147 -8.06 13.54 5.51
C ALA A 147 -6.92 14.45 5.98
N THR A 148 -6.13 13.95 6.92
CA THR A 148 -4.92 14.60 7.40
C THR A 148 -3.69 13.87 6.88
N VAL A 149 -2.78 14.58 6.25
CA VAL A 149 -1.47 14.07 5.82
C VAL A 149 -0.40 14.65 6.75
N GLN A 150 0.28 13.78 7.50
CA GLN A 150 1.34 14.14 8.44
C GLN A 150 2.68 13.61 7.96
N VAL A 151 3.73 14.42 8.14
CA VAL A 151 5.13 14.00 7.92
C VAL A 151 5.74 13.65 9.28
N LEU A 152 6.15 12.40 9.46
CA LEU A 152 6.74 11.91 10.70
C LEU A 152 8.27 11.95 10.66
N ALA A 153 8.85 11.87 9.46
CA ALA A 153 10.28 11.97 9.15
C ALA A 153 10.43 12.54 7.71
N PRO A 154 11.60 13.02 7.30
CA PRO A 154 12.85 13.06 8.04
C PRO A 154 12.88 14.19 9.07
N PRO A 155 13.80 14.10 10.06
CA PRO A 155 13.99 15.18 11.04
C PRO A 155 14.49 16.47 10.38
N ALA A 156 14.32 17.59 11.06
CA ALA A 156 14.77 18.90 10.54
C ALA A 156 16.29 18.92 10.27
N LYS A 157 17.09 18.30 11.17
CA LYS A 157 18.53 18.11 10.96
C LYS A 157 18.71 16.78 10.20
N PRO A 158 19.26 16.79 8.99
CA PRO A 158 19.52 15.56 8.24
C PRO A 158 20.41 14.59 9.02
N LEU A 159 20.15 13.30 8.85
CA LEU A 159 21.03 12.25 9.36
C LEU A 159 22.26 12.13 8.44
N SER A 160 23.36 11.67 9.00
CA SER A 160 24.58 11.38 8.26
C SER A 160 25.40 10.30 8.97
N GLY A 161 26.13 9.48 8.19
CA GLY A 161 26.91 8.37 8.71
C GLY A 161 26.07 7.17 9.14
N THR A 162 24.88 7.02 8.58
CA THR A 162 24.03 5.84 8.73
C THR A 162 24.40 4.78 7.68
N ASP A 163 23.79 3.58 7.74
CA ASP A 163 24.00 2.54 6.73
C ASP A 163 23.63 3.02 5.32
N SER A 164 22.57 3.83 5.21
CA SER A 164 22.18 4.56 4.01
C SER A 164 21.56 5.91 4.37
N ASP A 165 22.32 6.99 4.22
CA ASP A 165 21.81 8.33 4.50
C ASP A 165 20.68 8.73 3.53
N ALA A 166 20.68 8.19 2.32
CA ALA A 166 19.61 8.40 1.34
C ALA A 166 18.28 7.77 1.81
N ASN A 167 18.30 6.48 2.21
CA ASN A 167 17.13 5.79 2.76
C ASN A 167 16.67 6.44 4.06
N ASN A 168 17.61 6.78 4.94
CA ASN A 168 17.34 7.46 6.22
C ASN A 168 17.03 8.97 6.06
N SER A 169 16.70 9.41 4.86
CA SER A 169 16.14 10.72 4.54
C SER A 169 14.71 10.62 3.98
N SER A 170 14.07 9.49 4.08
CA SER A 170 12.74 9.21 3.50
C SER A 170 11.66 10.14 4.09
N ILE A 171 10.80 10.69 3.24
CA ILE A 171 9.57 11.32 3.71
C ILE A 171 8.63 10.23 4.21
N VAL A 172 8.50 10.10 5.51
CA VAL A 172 7.56 9.18 6.14
C VAL A 172 6.21 9.86 6.31
N LEU A 173 5.21 9.38 5.59
CA LEU A 173 3.86 9.93 5.63
C LEU A 173 2.94 9.08 6.50
N ARG A 174 2.08 9.74 7.28
CA ARG A 174 0.89 9.14 7.85
C ARG A 174 -0.34 9.85 7.31
N ILE A 175 -1.22 9.11 6.64
CA ILE A 175 -2.48 9.61 6.11
C ILE A 175 -3.59 9.08 7.01
N THR A 176 -4.42 9.98 7.57
CA THR A 176 -5.54 9.61 8.45
C THR A 176 -6.85 10.11 7.87
N TYR A 177 -7.83 9.23 7.76
CA TYR A 177 -9.20 9.56 7.40
C TYR A 177 -10.17 8.85 8.36
N GLY A 178 -10.83 9.63 9.21
CA GLY A 178 -11.64 9.08 10.30
C GLY A 178 -10.84 8.18 11.25
N ALA A 179 -11.28 6.94 11.41
CA ALA A 179 -10.61 5.92 12.24
C ALA A 179 -9.53 5.13 11.49
N VAL A 180 -9.43 5.27 10.17
CA VAL A 180 -8.49 4.53 9.32
C VAL A 180 -7.25 5.36 9.05
N SER A 181 -6.07 4.71 9.09
CA SER A 181 -4.81 5.38 8.81
C SER A 181 -3.83 4.50 8.05
N PHE A 182 -3.01 5.16 7.23
CA PHE A 182 -1.99 4.55 6.39
C PHE A 182 -0.64 5.13 6.77
N LEU A 183 0.37 4.27 6.98
CA LEU A 183 1.75 4.66 7.20
C LEU A 183 2.59 4.26 5.98
N LEU A 184 3.22 5.25 5.35
CA LEU A 184 4.02 5.14 4.13
C LEU A 184 5.45 5.59 4.43
N PRO A 185 6.35 4.69 4.84
CA PRO A 185 7.68 5.04 5.33
C PRO A 185 8.74 5.22 4.25
N GLY A 186 8.42 5.00 2.95
CA GLY A 186 9.46 4.87 1.92
C GLY A 186 10.45 3.78 2.27
N ASP A 187 11.74 4.09 2.16
CA ASP A 187 12.82 3.14 2.49
C ASP A 187 13.52 3.45 3.83
N MET A 188 12.80 4.12 4.73
CA MET A 188 13.28 4.37 6.08
C MET A 188 13.95 3.14 6.71
N GLU A 189 15.14 3.34 7.25
CA GLU A 189 15.88 2.32 8.00
C GLU A 189 15.96 2.66 9.49
N SER A 190 16.75 1.86 10.23
CA SER A 190 16.86 1.96 11.70
C SER A 190 17.29 3.36 12.18
N GLY A 191 18.19 4.03 11.44
CA GLY A 191 18.69 5.37 11.78
C GLY A 191 17.57 6.41 11.81
N GLU A 192 16.79 6.48 10.75
CA GLU A 192 15.67 7.43 10.68
C GLU A 192 14.53 7.00 11.59
N ARG A 193 14.24 5.70 11.66
CA ARG A 193 13.21 5.15 12.55
C ARG A 193 13.43 5.53 14.01
N ALA A 194 14.68 5.59 14.46
CA ALA A 194 15.04 5.99 15.83
C ALA A 194 14.78 7.49 16.12
N THR A 195 14.58 8.33 15.10
CA THR A 195 14.27 9.76 15.30
C THR A 195 12.82 10.01 15.69
N VAL A 196 11.94 9.05 15.49
CA VAL A 196 10.53 9.16 15.85
C VAL A 196 10.32 8.60 17.25
N ALA A 197 10.10 9.46 18.22
CA ALA A 197 10.01 9.10 19.64
C ALA A 197 8.91 8.08 19.95
N LYS A 198 7.80 8.13 19.22
CA LYS A 198 6.67 7.20 19.37
C LYS A 198 5.96 7.01 18.03
N TRP A 199 5.99 5.79 17.53
CA TRP A 199 5.28 5.44 16.31
C TRP A 199 3.77 5.36 16.56
N PRO A 200 2.96 6.05 15.74
CA PRO A 200 1.52 5.97 15.86
C PRO A 200 1.01 4.63 15.31
N ARG A 201 -0.01 4.07 15.95
CA ARG A 201 -0.75 2.94 15.37
C ARG A 201 -1.33 3.34 14.02
N SER A 202 -1.27 2.42 13.06
CA SER A 202 -1.80 2.66 11.71
C SER A 202 -2.46 1.40 11.17
N THR A 203 -3.63 1.56 10.54
CA THR A 203 -4.42 0.43 10.01
C THR A 203 -3.67 -0.31 8.91
N VAL A 204 -3.03 0.44 8.02
CA VAL A 204 -2.22 -0.12 6.93
C VAL A 204 -0.79 0.39 7.03
N LEU A 205 0.17 -0.51 6.92
CA LEU A 205 1.59 -0.21 6.79
C LEU A 205 2.05 -0.60 5.39
N LYS A 206 2.52 0.37 4.56
CA LYS A 206 3.45 0.05 3.48
C LYS A 206 4.77 -0.33 4.14
N VAL A 207 5.24 -1.53 3.92
CA VAL A 207 6.45 -2.02 4.59
C VAL A 207 7.68 -1.26 4.10
N ALA A 208 8.50 -0.77 5.02
CA ALA A 208 9.69 0.00 4.70
C ALA A 208 10.69 -0.82 3.87
N HIS A 209 11.35 -0.16 2.92
CA HIS A 209 12.49 -0.65 2.14
C HIS A 209 12.23 -2.05 1.55
N HIS A 210 11.08 -2.21 0.88
CA HIS A 210 10.65 -3.42 0.16
C HIS A 210 10.71 -4.70 1.00
N GLY A 211 10.60 -4.58 2.32
CA GLY A 211 10.73 -5.71 3.26
C GLY A 211 12.16 -6.06 3.64
N SER A 212 13.10 -5.11 3.50
CA SER A 212 14.42 -5.22 4.08
C SER A 212 14.37 -5.38 5.60
N ARG A 213 15.25 -6.21 6.17
CA ARG A 213 15.40 -6.35 7.62
C ARG A 213 15.80 -5.06 8.32
N ASN A 214 16.47 -4.13 7.59
CA ASN A 214 16.87 -2.83 8.13
C ASN A 214 15.67 -1.88 8.26
N GLY A 215 14.62 -2.03 7.41
CA GLY A 215 13.46 -1.17 7.39
C GLY A 215 12.43 -1.49 8.47
N THR A 216 12.15 -2.76 8.72
CA THR A 216 11.05 -3.17 9.62
C THR A 216 11.49 -4.32 10.53
N ASP A 217 11.61 -4.03 11.82
CA ASP A 217 11.82 -5.03 12.88
C ASP A 217 10.53 -5.28 13.70
N LEU A 218 10.60 -6.24 14.62
CA LEU A 218 9.46 -6.61 15.46
C LEU A 218 9.00 -5.48 16.37
N ALA A 219 9.91 -4.66 16.89
CA ALA A 219 9.56 -3.55 17.78
C ALA A 219 8.76 -2.48 17.03
N PHE A 220 9.19 -2.12 15.82
CA PHE A 220 8.48 -1.20 14.94
C PHE A 220 7.13 -1.76 14.49
N ALA A 221 7.09 -3.03 14.03
CA ALA A 221 5.86 -3.69 13.63
C ALA A 221 4.82 -3.71 14.76
N LYS A 222 5.23 -4.02 16.00
CA LYS A 222 4.35 -3.98 17.19
C LYS A 222 3.91 -2.57 17.56
N ALA A 223 4.79 -1.57 17.44
CA ALA A 223 4.44 -0.18 17.74
C ALA A 223 3.39 0.36 16.77
N VAL A 224 3.56 0.11 15.46
CA VAL A 224 2.57 0.48 14.43
C VAL A 224 1.32 -0.38 14.53
N SER A 225 1.45 -1.68 14.87
CA SER A 225 0.37 -2.66 15.06
C SER A 225 -0.63 -2.64 13.89
N PRO A 226 -0.19 -2.85 12.64
CA PRO A 226 -1.04 -2.74 11.48
C PRO A 226 -1.98 -3.94 11.35
N GLU A 227 -3.18 -3.71 10.81
CA GLU A 227 -4.09 -4.77 10.38
C GLU A 227 -3.61 -5.37 9.05
N TYR A 228 -3.13 -4.52 8.14
CA TYR A 228 -2.57 -4.90 6.84
C TYR A 228 -1.16 -4.35 6.68
N ALA A 229 -0.27 -5.18 6.15
CA ALA A 229 1.08 -4.79 5.77
C ALA A 229 1.32 -5.12 4.30
N VAL A 230 1.66 -4.13 3.47
CA VAL A 230 1.89 -4.32 2.03
C VAL A 230 3.37 -4.16 1.73
N ILE A 231 3.95 -5.17 1.10
CA ILE A 231 5.34 -5.18 0.65
C ILE A 231 5.36 -4.97 -0.87
N SER A 232 6.00 -3.90 -1.33
CA SER A 232 6.27 -3.62 -2.74
C SER A 232 7.61 -4.25 -3.11
N TYR A 233 7.63 -5.23 -4.00
CA TYR A 233 8.87 -5.91 -4.41
C TYR A 233 8.67 -6.69 -5.70
N ALA A 234 9.76 -6.96 -6.42
CA ALA A 234 9.76 -7.85 -7.60
C ALA A 234 10.10 -9.29 -7.22
N THR A 235 9.48 -10.25 -7.90
CA THR A 235 9.93 -11.65 -7.84
C THR A 235 11.35 -11.77 -8.35
N GLY A 236 12.21 -12.49 -7.61
CA GLY A 236 13.60 -12.73 -8.01
C GLY A 236 14.50 -11.49 -7.95
N ASN A 237 14.11 -10.43 -7.19
CA ASN A 237 14.95 -9.26 -7.02
C ASN A 237 16.34 -9.62 -6.42
N PRO A 238 17.40 -8.89 -6.78
CA PRO A 238 18.78 -9.24 -6.38
C PRO A 238 19.07 -9.02 -4.89
N TYR A 239 18.17 -8.33 -4.17
CA TYR A 239 18.34 -8.00 -2.75
C TYR A 239 17.84 -9.09 -1.80
N GLY A 240 17.11 -10.08 -2.33
CA GLY A 240 16.46 -11.11 -1.52
C GLY A 240 15.26 -10.59 -0.72
N HIS A 241 14.69 -9.46 -1.12
CA HIS A 241 13.50 -8.87 -0.50
C HIS A 241 12.22 -9.61 -0.90
N PRO A 242 11.25 -9.76 0.01
CA PRO A 242 11.31 -9.40 1.43
C PRO A 242 12.14 -10.40 2.26
N HIS A 243 12.90 -9.92 3.21
CA HIS A 243 13.62 -10.79 4.14
C HIS A 243 12.64 -11.53 5.08
N ARG A 244 12.99 -12.76 5.41
CA ARG A 244 12.17 -13.62 6.27
C ARG A 244 11.93 -12.98 7.65
N GLU A 245 12.92 -12.29 8.19
CA GLU A 245 12.85 -11.61 9.48
C GLU A 245 11.75 -10.54 9.48
N THR A 246 11.64 -9.77 8.39
CA THR A 246 10.58 -8.77 8.22
C THR A 246 9.19 -9.40 8.15
N ILE A 247 9.03 -10.47 7.37
CA ILE A 247 7.74 -11.19 7.29
C ILE A 247 7.34 -11.72 8.66
N THR A 248 8.29 -12.35 9.37
CA THR A 248 8.06 -12.90 10.71
C THR A 248 7.68 -11.81 11.71
N ALA A 249 8.34 -10.64 11.66
CA ALA A 249 8.03 -9.50 12.51
C ALA A 249 6.60 -8.98 12.29
N LEU A 250 6.18 -8.83 11.04
CA LEU A 250 4.83 -8.37 10.67
C LEU A 250 3.75 -9.36 11.11
N GLN A 251 3.95 -10.66 10.84
CA GLN A 251 3.02 -11.72 11.26
C GLN A 251 2.93 -11.81 12.79
N SER A 252 4.05 -11.67 13.50
CA SER A 252 4.09 -11.66 14.98
C SER A 252 3.44 -10.41 15.57
N ALA A 253 3.31 -9.33 14.80
CA ALA A 253 2.53 -8.15 15.16
C ALA A 253 1.03 -8.27 14.83
N GLY A 254 0.60 -9.41 14.23
CA GLY A 254 -0.79 -9.69 13.87
C GLY A 254 -1.22 -9.15 12.50
N ALA A 255 -0.29 -8.66 11.69
CA ALA A 255 -0.61 -8.10 10.38
C ALA A 255 -0.94 -9.18 9.34
N LYS A 256 -1.95 -8.93 8.52
CA LYS A 256 -2.14 -9.63 7.24
C LYS A 256 -1.14 -9.06 6.24
N VAL A 257 -0.18 -9.89 5.81
CA VAL A 257 0.88 -9.50 4.87
C VAL A 257 0.42 -9.74 3.44
N LEU A 258 0.52 -8.70 2.60
CA LEU A 258 0.26 -8.72 1.15
C LEU A 258 1.55 -8.31 0.44
N GLY A 259 1.76 -8.81 -0.78
CA GLY A 259 2.95 -8.50 -1.58
C GLY A 259 2.61 -8.17 -3.02
N THR A 260 3.17 -7.09 -3.60
CA THR A 260 2.85 -6.75 -4.99
C THR A 260 3.27 -7.84 -5.98
N ALA A 261 4.37 -8.55 -5.71
CA ALA A 261 4.81 -9.67 -6.56
C ALA A 261 3.87 -10.89 -6.53
N THR A 262 3.09 -11.07 -5.46
CA THR A 262 2.17 -12.21 -5.29
C THR A 262 0.72 -11.83 -5.52
N ASP A 263 0.31 -10.67 -5.03
CA ASP A 263 -1.07 -10.20 -5.05
C ASP A 263 -1.33 -9.17 -6.17
N GLY A 264 -0.29 -8.72 -6.85
CA GLY A 264 -0.37 -7.63 -7.82
C GLY A 264 -0.61 -6.27 -7.17
N THR A 265 -1.20 -5.35 -7.90
CA THR A 265 -1.60 -4.03 -7.36
C THR A 265 -2.65 -4.19 -6.27
N VAL A 266 -2.40 -3.61 -5.09
CA VAL A 266 -3.30 -3.64 -3.93
C VAL A 266 -3.99 -2.31 -3.77
N VAL A 267 -5.33 -2.32 -3.80
CA VAL A 267 -6.18 -1.13 -3.68
C VAL A 267 -6.96 -1.20 -2.37
N PHE A 268 -6.70 -0.30 -1.45
CA PHE A 268 -7.52 -0.08 -0.25
C PHE A 268 -8.58 0.98 -0.51
N THR A 269 -9.76 0.77 0.05
CA THR A 269 -10.89 1.70 0.00
C THR A 269 -11.48 1.86 1.38
N THR A 270 -11.71 3.10 1.82
CA THR A 270 -12.28 3.40 3.14
C THR A 270 -13.21 4.60 3.12
N ASP A 271 -14.28 4.49 3.91
CA ASP A 271 -15.21 5.57 4.25
C ASP A 271 -14.79 6.34 5.53
N GLY A 272 -13.63 6.02 6.10
CA GLY A 272 -13.12 6.55 7.35
C GLY A 272 -13.60 5.79 8.60
N LYS A 273 -14.45 4.78 8.46
CA LYS A 273 -14.94 3.90 9.56
C LYS A 273 -14.50 2.46 9.34
N SER A 274 -14.64 1.99 8.13
CA SER A 274 -14.29 0.65 7.67
C SER A 274 -13.25 0.70 6.58
N ILE A 275 -12.53 -0.39 6.37
CA ILE A 275 -11.56 -0.55 5.30
C ILE A 275 -11.80 -1.86 4.57
N SER A 276 -11.66 -1.83 3.25
CA SER A 276 -11.63 -3.01 2.39
C SER A 276 -10.45 -2.92 1.43
N TYR A 277 -10.06 -4.05 0.85
CA TYR A 277 -9.05 -4.05 -0.19
C TYR A 277 -9.40 -5.01 -1.32
N THR A 278 -8.83 -4.75 -2.50
CA THR A 278 -8.81 -5.64 -3.66
C THR A 278 -7.39 -5.78 -4.19
N THR A 279 -7.11 -6.88 -4.88
CA THR A 279 -5.81 -7.14 -5.49
C THR A 279 -5.99 -7.48 -6.97
N SER A 280 -4.99 -7.19 -7.81
CA SER A 280 -5.12 -7.43 -9.25
C SER A 280 -4.90 -8.90 -9.65
N HIS A 281 -4.30 -9.72 -8.78
CA HIS A 281 -4.05 -11.14 -9.02
C HIS A 281 -5.09 -12.09 -8.40
N THR A 282 -5.99 -11.59 -7.58
CA THR A 282 -7.12 -12.37 -7.05
C THR A 282 -8.45 -11.84 -7.57
N ALA A 283 -9.30 -12.72 -8.10
CA ALA A 283 -10.70 -12.38 -8.39
C ALA A 283 -11.36 -11.84 -7.11
N ALA A 284 -12.16 -10.77 -7.25
CA ALA A 284 -12.81 -10.01 -6.18
C ALA A 284 -13.27 -10.90 -5.01
N ALA A 285 -12.67 -10.69 -3.84
CA ALA A 285 -13.17 -11.29 -2.61
C ALA A 285 -14.51 -10.61 -2.26
N THR A 286 -15.57 -11.37 -2.25
CA THR A 286 -16.93 -10.96 -1.84
C THR A 286 -16.88 -10.42 -0.41
N PRO A 287 -17.62 -9.33 -0.07
CA PRO A 287 -17.66 -8.80 1.30
C PRO A 287 -18.18 -9.87 2.25
N ASN A 288 -17.47 -10.11 3.33
CA ASN A 288 -17.85 -11.07 4.36
C ASN A 288 -19.06 -10.51 5.13
N ALA A 289 -20.25 -10.99 4.77
CA ALA A 289 -21.46 -10.81 5.58
C ALA A 289 -21.29 -11.67 6.85
N ALA A 290 -21.53 -11.05 7.99
CA ALA A 290 -21.55 -11.67 9.30
C ALA A 290 -22.30 -13.01 9.27
N ARG A 291 -21.61 -14.12 9.55
CA ARG A 291 -22.24 -15.43 9.71
C ARG A 291 -22.44 -15.70 11.18
N GLN A 292 -23.67 -15.58 11.62
CA GLN A 292 -24.14 -16.12 12.89
C GLN A 292 -24.00 -17.65 12.90
N ALA A 293 -23.51 -18.15 14.03
CA ALA A 293 -23.40 -19.57 14.29
C ALA A 293 -24.77 -20.21 14.52
N THR A 294 -25.08 -21.31 13.83
CA THR A 294 -25.91 -22.40 14.37
C THR A 294 -25.33 -23.72 13.84
N GLY A 295 -25.09 -24.62 14.77
CA GLY A 295 -24.47 -25.90 14.51
C GLY A 295 -25.41 -26.91 13.85
N GLU A 296 -24.86 -27.91 13.21
CA GLU A 296 -25.10 -29.33 13.51
C GLU A 296 -24.27 -30.25 12.60
N SER A 297 -23.87 -31.36 13.21
CA SER A 297 -22.98 -32.43 12.78
C SER A 297 -23.64 -33.39 11.79
N THR A 298 -22.88 -33.98 10.85
CA THR A 298 -22.67 -35.43 10.63
C THR A 298 -21.85 -35.66 9.33
N GLY A 299 -20.79 -36.53 9.42
CA GLY A 299 -19.86 -36.89 8.34
C GLY A 299 -20.41 -37.92 7.36
N PRO A 300 -19.63 -38.57 6.48
CA PRO A 300 -18.25 -39.02 6.66
C PRO A 300 -17.27 -38.71 5.49
N ALA A 301 -16.01 -39.02 5.74
CA ALA A 301 -14.77 -38.86 5.00
C ALA A 301 -14.76 -39.15 3.49
N ALA A 302 -14.11 -38.23 2.74
CA ALA A 302 -13.42 -38.58 1.50
C ALA A 302 -12.05 -37.84 1.50
N SER A 303 -11.01 -38.56 1.14
CA SER A 303 -9.58 -38.28 1.23
C SER A 303 -9.14 -36.85 0.88
N ALA A 304 -8.48 -36.17 1.83
CA ALA A 304 -7.77 -34.95 1.62
C ALA A 304 -6.53 -35.17 0.75
N ALA A 305 -6.52 -34.64 -0.46
CA ALA A 305 -5.28 -34.33 -1.16
C ALA A 305 -4.62 -33.17 -0.38
N THR A 306 -3.49 -33.44 0.27
CA THR A 306 -2.66 -32.44 0.94
C THR A 306 -2.10 -31.48 -0.13
N ASP A 307 -2.52 -30.22 -0.05
CA ASP A 307 -1.97 -29.13 -0.86
C ASP A 307 -0.52 -28.92 -0.43
N GLU A 308 0.42 -29.49 -1.19
CA GLU A 308 1.86 -29.41 -0.92
C GLU A 308 2.36 -28.04 -1.36
N THR A 309 2.52 -27.13 -0.39
CA THR A 309 2.83 -25.71 -0.63
C THR A 309 4.30 -25.40 -0.88
N TYR A 310 5.20 -26.40 -1.02
CA TYR A 310 6.64 -26.18 -1.24
C TYR A 310 7.30 -27.37 -1.94
N TYR A 311 8.54 -27.18 -2.40
CA TYR A 311 9.37 -28.21 -3.05
C TYR A 311 10.72 -28.34 -2.36
N ILE A 312 11.33 -29.52 -2.41
CA ILE A 312 12.60 -29.83 -1.77
C ILE A 312 13.65 -30.16 -2.83
N GLY A 313 14.63 -29.27 -3.02
CA GLY A 313 15.75 -29.44 -3.94
C GLY A 313 16.94 -30.12 -3.30
N ASN A 314 17.70 -30.87 -4.10
CA ASN A 314 18.99 -31.43 -3.72
C ASN A 314 20.12 -30.52 -4.22
N LYS A 315 20.91 -29.97 -3.30
CA LYS A 315 22.04 -29.05 -3.59
C LYS A 315 23.04 -29.60 -4.61
N HIS A 316 23.28 -30.93 -4.59
CA HIS A 316 24.29 -31.57 -5.42
C HIS A 316 23.74 -32.03 -6.78
N SER A 317 22.62 -32.75 -6.78
CA SER A 317 22.07 -33.30 -8.03
C SER A 317 21.26 -32.28 -8.84
N LYS A 318 20.93 -31.11 -8.23
CA LYS A 318 20.04 -30.12 -8.83
C LYS A 318 18.69 -30.67 -9.28
N VAL A 319 18.14 -31.63 -8.49
CA VAL A 319 16.81 -32.21 -8.69
C VAL A 319 15.91 -31.72 -7.57
N PHE A 320 14.68 -31.30 -7.89
CA PHE A 320 13.69 -30.92 -6.88
C PHE A 320 12.50 -31.89 -6.87
N HIS A 321 11.87 -32.01 -5.72
CA HIS A 321 10.89 -33.03 -5.36
C HIS A 321 9.67 -32.39 -4.67
N ARG A 322 8.52 -33.10 -4.71
CA ARG A 322 7.43 -32.83 -3.77
C ARG A 322 7.84 -33.28 -2.37
N PRO A 323 7.33 -32.66 -1.27
CA PRO A 323 7.62 -33.08 0.10
C PRO A 323 7.30 -34.55 0.40
N SER A 324 6.28 -35.10 -0.26
CA SER A 324 5.86 -36.49 -0.15
C SER A 324 6.73 -37.50 -0.94
N CYS A 325 7.77 -37.03 -1.65
CA CYS A 325 8.61 -37.89 -2.47
C CYS A 325 9.49 -38.83 -1.63
N HIS A 326 9.45 -40.12 -1.91
CA HIS A 326 10.26 -41.14 -1.21
C HIS A 326 11.76 -41.08 -1.53
N THR A 327 12.19 -40.23 -2.50
CA THR A 327 13.60 -40.06 -2.89
C THR A 327 14.15 -38.70 -2.49
N LEU A 328 13.70 -38.16 -1.36
CA LEU A 328 14.19 -36.88 -0.83
C LEU A 328 15.69 -36.95 -0.48
N PRO A 329 16.44 -35.85 -0.71
CA PRO A 329 17.82 -35.76 -0.24
C PRO A 329 17.88 -35.71 1.29
N SER A 330 19.04 -36.09 1.87
CA SER A 330 19.26 -35.94 3.29
C SER A 330 19.15 -34.45 3.71
N ALA A 331 18.69 -34.17 4.94
CA ALA A 331 18.36 -32.82 5.41
C ALA A 331 19.47 -31.77 5.17
N LYS A 332 20.74 -32.15 5.36
CA LYS A 332 21.92 -31.27 5.11
C LYS A 332 22.07 -30.83 3.64
N ASN A 333 21.50 -31.59 2.71
CA ASN A 333 21.59 -31.36 1.28
C ASN A 333 20.30 -30.78 0.68
N GLN A 334 19.32 -30.44 1.52
CA GLN A 334 18.04 -29.87 1.08
C GLN A 334 18.14 -28.35 0.86
N VAL A 335 17.40 -27.89 -0.15
CA VAL A 335 17.02 -26.49 -0.40
C VAL A 335 15.50 -26.48 -0.54
N ILE A 336 14.84 -25.55 0.09
CA ILE A 336 13.38 -25.42 0.02
C ILE A 336 13.02 -24.36 -1.02
N PHE A 337 12.11 -24.71 -1.92
CA PHE A 337 11.51 -23.81 -2.91
C PHE A 337 10.02 -23.69 -2.64
N ARG A 338 9.49 -22.49 -2.72
CA ARG A 338 8.07 -22.25 -2.51
C ARG A 338 7.23 -22.56 -3.75
N THR A 339 7.84 -22.45 -4.92
CA THR A 339 7.18 -22.74 -6.19
C THR A 339 8.03 -23.62 -7.09
N ARG A 340 7.38 -24.30 -8.01
CA ARG A 340 8.05 -25.07 -9.05
C ARG A 340 8.96 -24.20 -9.91
N ASP A 341 8.48 -23.02 -10.25
CA ASP A 341 9.21 -22.07 -11.11
C ASP A 341 10.45 -21.53 -10.41
N GLU A 342 10.39 -21.30 -9.10
CA GLU A 342 11.56 -20.93 -8.30
C GLU A 342 12.67 -21.97 -8.41
N ALA A 343 12.34 -23.25 -8.30
CA ALA A 343 13.30 -24.33 -8.44
C ALA A 343 13.91 -24.36 -9.86
N VAL A 344 13.08 -24.19 -10.89
CA VAL A 344 13.52 -24.19 -12.30
C VAL A 344 14.45 -23.02 -12.60
N VAL A 345 14.10 -21.80 -12.15
CA VAL A 345 14.92 -20.57 -12.33
C VAL A 345 16.29 -20.73 -11.65
N GLN A 346 16.37 -21.42 -10.51
CA GLN A 346 17.63 -21.70 -9.82
C GLN A 346 18.39 -22.91 -10.41
N GLY A 347 18.01 -23.38 -11.62
CA GLY A 347 18.69 -24.42 -12.36
C GLY A 347 18.41 -25.85 -11.86
N TYR A 348 17.32 -26.03 -11.08
CA TYR A 348 16.89 -27.36 -10.66
C TYR A 348 15.92 -27.97 -11.67
N ARG A 349 16.01 -29.27 -11.87
CA ARG A 349 15.11 -30.04 -12.73
C ARG A 349 14.15 -30.88 -11.90
N PRO A 350 12.94 -31.13 -12.39
CA PRO A 350 11.96 -31.94 -11.66
C PRO A 350 12.41 -33.38 -11.47
N CYS A 351 12.08 -33.96 -10.34
CA CYS A 351 12.28 -35.37 -10.05
C CYS A 351 11.36 -36.21 -10.93
N LYS A 352 11.92 -37.23 -11.60
CA LYS A 352 11.16 -38.14 -12.46
C LYS A 352 10.18 -39.03 -11.69
N ASN A 353 10.42 -39.26 -10.39
CA ASN A 353 9.59 -40.17 -9.57
C ASN A 353 8.32 -39.53 -9.06
N CYS A 354 8.38 -38.26 -8.60
CA CYS A 354 7.23 -37.57 -8.05
C CYS A 354 6.65 -36.48 -8.96
N ASN A 355 7.30 -36.19 -10.08
CA ASN A 355 6.89 -35.18 -11.07
C ASN A 355 6.33 -33.92 -10.42
N PRO A 356 7.17 -33.16 -9.70
CA PRO A 356 6.78 -32.00 -8.95
C PRO A 356 6.37 -30.82 -9.81
#